data_4c44b9109469bf7d7b393a8e60130dc2
#
_entry.id   4c44b9109469bf7d7b393a8e60130dc2
#
_cell.length_a   1.000
_cell.length_b   1.000
_cell.length_c   1.000
_cell.angle_alpha   90.00
_cell.angle_beta   90.00
_cell.angle_gamma   90.00
#
_symmetry.space_group_name_H-M   'P 1'
#
loop_
_entity.id
_entity.type
_entity.pdbx_description
1 polymer ?
#
loop_
_entity_poly.entity_id
_entity_poly.type
_entity_poly.pdbx_seq_one_letter_code
_entity_poly.pdbx_strand_id
1 'polypeptide(L)'
;FGKDSKTLDILDEVVDDLEPTIITLNGWLRIVPPDKCERYNIYNGHPGLITKYPELKGKDPQKRAWDDLHKYYKVGSVVHKVVEEVDAGDVETVCETSTASILTLDDTYNALRKTSLNAWYSFLKERLYNTV
;
A
#
# COMPACT_ATOMS: atom_id res chain seq x y z
N PHE A 1 -11.54 10.09 0.02
CA PHE A 1 -12.51 10.03 -1.08
C PHE A 1 -13.75 9.22 -0.68
N GLY A 2 -14.89 9.58 -1.26
CA GLY A 2 -16.17 8.95 -0.97
C GLY A 2 -16.31 7.51 -1.47
N LYS A 3 -17.46 6.90 -1.15
CA LYS A 3 -17.72 5.49 -1.45
C LYS A 3 -18.52 5.27 -2.73
N ASP A 4 -18.86 6.32 -3.47
CA ASP A 4 -19.71 6.22 -4.67
C ASP A 4 -18.90 6.29 -5.98
N SER A 5 -19.56 6.03 -7.08
CA SER A 5 -18.96 6.05 -8.42
C SER A 5 -18.46 7.45 -8.83
N LYS A 6 -18.99 8.51 -8.25
CA LYS A 6 -18.60 9.89 -8.55
C LYS A 6 -17.15 10.17 -8.17
N THR A 7 -16.64 9.50 -7.15
CA THR A 7 -15.23 9.63 -6.74
C THR A 7 -14.29 9.21 -7.86
N LEU A 8 -14.64 8.13 -8.58
CA LEU A 8 -13.81 7.64 -9.68
C LEU A 8 -13.91 8.55 -10.91
N ASP A 9 -15.05 9.20 -11.13
CA ASP A 9 -15.22 10.18 -12.21
C ASP A 9 -14.36 11.43 -11.92
N ILE A 10 -14.34 11.88 -10.68
CA ILE A 10 -13.48 12.99 -10.24
C ILE A 10 -12.01 12.64 -10.44
N LEU A 11 -11.63 11.39 -10.20
CA LEU A 11 -10.26 10.93 -10.43
C LEU A 11 -9.83 11.16 -11.88
N ASP A 12 -10.67 10.84 -12.85
CA ASP A 12 -10.36 11.07 -14.27
C ASP A 12 -10.15 12.57 -14.57
N GLU A 13 -11.00 13.44 -14.04
CA GLU A 13 -10.85 14.89 -14.21
C GLU A 13 -9.53 15.39 -13.63
N VAL A 14 -9.20 14.99 -12.41
CA VAL A 14 -7.97 15.40 -11.73
C VAL A 14 -6.74 14.89 -12.49
N VAL A 15 -6.75 13.65 -12.95
CA VAL A 15 -5.64 13.09 -13.72
C VAL A 15 -5.47 13.80 -15.05
N ASP A 16 -6.56 14.09 -15.76
CA ASP A 16 -6.49 14.79 -17.03
C ASP A 16 -5.94 16.22 -16.87
N ASP A 17 -6.28 16.90 -15.77
CA ASP A 17 -5.79 18.24 -15.47
C ASP A 17 -4.33 18.26 -15.04
N LEU A 18 -3.91 17.33 -14.18
CA LEU A 18 -2.57 17.33 -13.57
C LEU A 18 -1.53 16.55 -14.37
N GLU A 19 -1.95 15.62 -15.21
CA GLU A 19 -1.08 14.73 -15.99
C GLU A 19 0.04 14.11 -15.13
N PRO A 20 -0.29 13.45 -14.00
CA PRO A 20 0.73 12.95 -13.08
C PRO A 20 1.49 11.77 -13.70
N THR A 21 2.76 11.66 -13.35
CA THR A 21 3.59 10.50 -13.73
C THR A 21 3.20 9.25 -12.95
N ILE A 22 2.90 9.42 -11.67
CA ILE A 22 2.54 8.33 -10.74
C ILE A 22 1.38 8.80 -9.87
N ILE A 23 0.45 7.90 -9.63
CA ILE A 23 -0.64 8.10 -8.66
C ILE A 23 -0.40 7.16 -7.48
N THR A 24 -0.37 7.71 -6.28
CA THR A 24 -0.20 6.92 -5.05
C THR A 24 -1.49 6.89 -4.24
N LEU A 25 -1.85 5.72 -3.77
CA LEU A 25 -3.01 5.52 -2.90
C LEU A 25 -2.55 5.13 -1.50
N ASN A 26 -3.18 5.71 -0.49
CA ASN A 26 -2.91 5.40 0.90
C ASN A 26 -4.25 5.27 1.63
N GLY A 27 -4.48 4.12 2.25
CA GLY A 27 -5.75 3.85 2.91
C GLY A 27 -6.93 3.69 1.95
N TRP A 28 -6.65 3.39 0.71
CA TRP A 28 -7.69 3.17 -0.30
C TRP A 28 -8.22 1.75 -0.17
N LEU A 29 -9.50 1.61 0.12
CA LEU A 29 -10.15 0.31 0.39
C LEU A 29 -11.10 -0.12 -0.72
N ARG A 30 -11.09 0.56 -1.87
CA ARG A 30 -12.01 0.28 -2.96
C ARG A 30 -11.27 -0.39 -4.12
N ILE A 31 -12.02 -1.19 -4.86
CA ILE A 31 -11.53 -1.75 -6.12
C ILE A 31 -11.40 -0.62 -7.14
N VAL A 32 -10.25 -0.57 -7.80
CA VAL A 32 -10.03 0.33 -8.94
C VAL A 32 -10.42 -0.42 -10.21
N PRO A 33 -11.32 0.13 -11.05
CA PRO A 33 -11.75 -0.55 -12.27
C PRO A 33 -10.57 -0.90 -13.19
N PRO A 34 -10.65 -2.02 -13.95
CA PRO A 34 -9.55 -2.46 -14.80
C PRO A 34 -9.07 -1.42 -15.81
N ASP A 35 -9.98 -0.65 -16.39
CA ASP A 35 -9.65 0.39 -17.36
C ASP A 35 -8.75 1.48 -16.73
N LYS A 36 -8.99 1.82 -15.47
CA LYS A 36 -8.16 2.80 -14.74
C LYS A 36 -6.82 2.21 -14.34
N CYS A 37 -6.78 0.94 -13.96
CA CYS A 37 -5.53 0.25 -13.64
C CYS A 37 -4.60 0.18 -14.85
N GLU A 38 -5.14 -0.03 -16.04
CA GLU A 38 -4.37 -0.09 -17.28
C GLU A 38 -3.97 1.30 -17.77
N ARG A 39 -4.87 2.28 -17.65
CA ARG A 39 -4.67 3.63 -18.15
C ARG A 39 -3.68 4.44 -17.31
N TYR A 40 -3.71 4.25 -15.99
CA TYR A 40 -2.94 5.07 -15.06
C TYR A 40 -1.87 4.27 -14.35
N ASN A 41 -0.82 4.97 -13.98
CA ASN A 41 0.29 4.41 -13.22
C ASN A 41 0.00 4.54 -11.73
N ILE A 42 -0.81 3.62 -11.18
CA ILE A 42 -1.34 3.68 -9.82
C ILE A 42 -0.64 2.66 -8.93
N TYR A 43 -0.18 3.11 -7.77
CA TYR A 43 0.45 2.28 -6.75
C TYR A 43 -0.20 2.49 -5.40
N ASN A 44 -0.30 1.43 -4.62
CA ASN A 44 -0.89 1.46 -3.30
C ASN A 44 0.12 1.02 -2.24
N GLY A 45 0.08 1.70 -1.10
CA GLY A 45 0.82 1.29 0.09
C GLY A 45 -0.06 0.41 0.97
N HIS A 46 0.44 -0.77 1.32
CA HIS A 46 -0.27 -1.70 2.18
C HIS A 46 0.56 -2.00 3.43
N PRO A 47 0.04 -1.71 4.65
CA PRO A 47 0.79 -1.94 5.89
C PRO A 47 0.65 -3.39 6.36
N GLY A 48 1.07 -4.31 5.52
CA GLY A 48 1.07 -5.75 5.77
C GLY A 48 2.12 -6.43 4.91
N LEU A 49 2.85 -7.36 5.50
CA LEU A 49 3.94 -8.07 4.82
C LEU A 49 3.38 -9.24 4.00
N ILE A 50 2.60 -8.88 2.97
CA ILE A 50 1.85 -9.84 2.15
C ILE A 50 2.73 -10.74 1.29
N THR A 51 3.99 -10.37 1.07
CA THR A 51 4.96 -11.22 0.35
C THR A 51 5.31 -12.48 1.14
N LYS A 52 5.32 -12.41 2.47
CA LYS A 52 5.53 -13.54 3.35
C LYS A 52 4.23 -14.12 3.91
N TYR A 53 3.27 -13.28 4.18
CA TYR A 53 2.03 -13.62 4.86
C TYR A 53 0.83 -13.15 4.00
N PRO A 54 0.47 -13.90 2.95
CA PRO A 54 -0.60 -13.51 2.03
C PRO A 54 -1.95 -13.28 2.70
N GLU A 55 -2.19 -13.89 3.86
CA GLU A 55 -3.40 -13.69 4.65
C GLU A 55 -3.56 -12.27 5.18
N LEU A 56 -2.50 -11.46 5.14
CA LEU A 56 -2.55 -10.06 5.55
C LEU A 56 -3.07 -9.13 4.45
N LYS A 57 -3.44 -9.64 3.29
CA LYS A 57 -4.14 -8.86 2.27
C LYS A 57 -5.51 -8.41 2.79
N GLY A 58 -5.97 -7.28 2.29
CA GLY A 58 -7.29 -6.76 2.64
C GLY A 58 -7.27 -5.81 3.81
N LYS A 59 -8.42 -5.71 4.50
CA LYS A 59 -8.69 -4.70 5.52
C LYS A 59 -7.98 -4.98 6.84
N ASP A 60 -7.54 -3.91 7.53
CA ASP A 60 -6.95 -3.92 8.88
C ASP A 60 -5.80 -4.92 9.07
N PRO A 61 -4.78 -4.91 8.20
CA PRO A 61 -3.66 -5.85 8.36
C PRO A 61 -2.87 -5.59 9.65
N GLN A 62 -2.81 -4.34 10.14
CA GLN A 62 -2.10 -4.00 11.37
C GLN A 62 -2.71 -4.68 12.57
N LYS A 63 -4.04 -4.58 12.73
CA LYS A 63 -4.75 -5.20 13.86
C LYS A 63 -4.68 -6.71 13.78
N ARG A 64 -4.82 -7.28 12.59
CA ARG A 64 -4.72 -8.72 12.39
C ARG A 64 -3.32 -9.24 12.68
N ALA A 65 -2.28 -8.49 12.31
CA ALA A 65 -0.91 -8.85 12.67
C ALA A 65 -0.70 -8.81 14.19
N TRP A 66 -1.27 -7.82 14.86
CA TRP A 66 -1.20 -7.74 16.33
C TRP A 66 -1.95 -8.90 17.00
N ASP A 67 -3.14 -9.23 16.54
CA ASP A 67 -3.96 -10.30 17.12
C ASP A 67 -3.26 -11.66 17.06
N ASP A 68 -2.46 -11.90 16.03
CA ASP A 68 -1.71 -13.14 15.83
C ASP A 68 -0.19 -12.92 15.85
N LEU A 69 0.29 -11.95 16.62
CA LEU A 69 1.69 -11.51 16.56
C LEU A 69 2.69 -12.66 16.79
N HIS A 70 2.31 -13.65 17.58
CA HIS A 70 3.15 -14.82 17.83
C HIS A 70 3.47 -15.63 16.56
N LYS A 71 2.70 -15.47 15.49
CA LYS A 71 2.93 -16.13 14.21
C LYS A 71 3.95 -15.39 13.35
N TYR A 72 4.25 -14.13 13.68
CA TYR A 72 5.04 -13.27 12.82
C TYR A 72 6.36 -12.89 13.46
N TYR A 73 7.47 -13.29 12.84
CA TYR A 73 8.80 -12.83 13.26
C TYR A 73 9.08 -11.41 12.79
N LYS A 74 8.44 -11.02 11.71
CA LYS A 74 8.58 -9.70 11.10
C LYS A 74 7.22 -9.16 10.72
N VAL A 75 7.09 -7.85 10.77
CA VAL A 75 5.98 -7.12 10.18
C VAL A 75 6.56 -6.12 9.18
N GLY A 76 5.75 -5.64 8.28
CA GLY A 76 6.25 -4.70 7.29
C GLY A 76 5.15 -4.17 6.39
N SER A 77 5.59 -3.34 5.46
CA SER A 77 4.73 -2.68 4.50
C SER A 77 5.27 -2.89 3.09
N VAL A 78 4.37 -2.85 2.13
CA VAL A 78 4.70 -2.98 0.72
C VAL A 78 4.13 -1.83 -0.08
N VAL A 79 4.76 -1.54 -1.21
CA VAL A 79 4.18 -0.72 -2.27
C VAL A 79 3.96 -1.65 -3.46
N HIS A 80 2.76 -1.70 -3.97
CA HIS A 80 2.43 -2.59 -5.08
C HIS A 80 1.66 -1.85 -6.18
N LYS A 81 1.75 -2.37 -7.38
CA LYS A 81 0.94 -1.91 -8.51
C LYS A 81 -0.52 -2.21 -8.23
N VAL A 82 -1.39 -1.26 -8.50
CA VAL A 82 -2.84 -1.46 -8.33
C VAL A 82 -3.40 -2.19 -9.55
N VAL A 83 -4.08 -3.29 -9.26
CA VAL A 83 -4.85 -4.09 -10.21
C VAL A 83 -6.27 -4.24 -9.68
N GLU A 84 -7.18 -4.82 -10.48
CA GLU A 84 -8.58 -4.98 -10.08
C GLU A 84 -8.73 -5.77 -8.78
N GLU A 85 -7.98 -6.86 -8.64
CA GLU A 85 -8.00 -7.67 -7.42
C GLU A 85 -7.26 -6.96 -6.29
N VAL A 86 -7.88 -6.88 -5.12
CA VAL A 86 -7.34 -6.16 -3.96
C VAL A 86 -6.01 -6.75 -3.51
N ASP A 87 -5.00 -5.88 -3.38
CA ASP A 87 -3.64 -6.20 -2.92
C ASP A 87 -2.93 -7.31 -3.73
N ALA A 88 -3.37 -7.56 -4.97
CA ALA A 88 -2.85 -8.64 -5.80
C ALA A 88 -1.81 -8.18 -6.84
N GLY A 89 -1.61 -6.88 -7.01
CA GLY A 89 -0.63 -6.37 -7.98
C GLY A 89 0.80 -6.68 -7.58
N ASP A 90 1.70 -6.60 -8.56
CA ASP A 90 3.13 -6.84 -8.33
C ASP A 90 3.69 -5.92 -7.25
N VAL A 91 4.40 -6.51 -6.31
CA VAL A 91 5.05 -5.77 -5.22
C VAL A 91 6.34 -5.15 -5.76
N GLU A 92 6.43 -3.83 -5.64
CA GLU A 92 7.58 -3.06 -6.12
C GLU A 92 8.61 -2.81 -5.03
N THR A 93 8.15 -2.62 -3.78
CA THR A 93 9.02 -2.29 -2.66
C THR A 93 8.48 -2.94 -1.39
N VAL A 94 9.39 -3.45 -0.59
CA VAL A 94 9.09 -4.05 0.72
C VAL A 94 9.98 -3.41 1.77
N CYS A 95 9.41 -3.09 2.93
CA CYS A 95 10.19 -2.71 4.10
C CYS A 95 9.67 -3.50 5.29
N GLU A 96 10.56 -4.18 6.01
CA GLU A 96 10.19 -5.02 7.13
C GLU A 96 10.98 -4.69 8.40
N THR A 97 10.42 -5.07 9.54
CA THR A 97 11.08 -4.92 10.83
C THR A 97 10.75 -6.10 11.76
N SER A 98 11.61 -6.34 12.74
CA SER A 98 11.39 -7.39 13.72
C SER A 98 10.20 -7.10 14.63
N THR A 99 9.49 -8.14 15.06
CA THR A 99 8.41 -8.03 16.05
C THR A 99 8.91 -8.04 17.49
N ALA A 100 10.21 -8.22 17.71
CA ALA A 100 10.78 -8.40 19.04
C ALA A 100 10.53 -7.23 20.00
N SER A 101 10.40 -6.00 19.48
CA SER A 101 10.14 -4.81 20.28
C SER A 101 8.68 -4.39 20.32
N ILE A 102 7.79 -5.16 19.71
CA ILE A 102 6.35 -4.86 19.69
C ILE A 102 5.69 -5.45 20.93
N LEU A 103 5.25 -4.59 21.83
CA LEU A 103 4.63 -4.98 23.10
C LEU A 103 3.16 -4.57 23.20
N THR A 104 2.72 -3.64 22.36
CA THR A 104 1.34 -3.11 22.37
C THR A 104 0.81 -2.98 20.96
N LEU A 105 -0.51 -2.81 20.83
CA LEU A 105 -1.14 -2.51 19.55
C LEU A 105 -0.60 -1.21 18.96
N ASP A 106 -0.39 -0.19 19.78
CA ASP A 106 0.18 1.08 19.33
C ASP A 106 1.60 0.91 18.78
N ASP A 107 2.41 0.05 19.39
CA ASP A 107 3.73 -0.29 18.87
C ASP A 107 3.63 -0.89 17.46
N THR A 108 2.62 -1.73 17.23
CA THR A 108 2.38 -2.31 15.90
C THR A 108 2.05 -1.24 14.87
N TYR A 109 1.12 -0.33 15.19
CA TYR A 109 0.78 0.77 14.29
C TYR A 109 1.99 1.67 14.02
N ASN A 110 2.79 1.98 15.03
CA ASN A 110 3.98 2.80 14.87
C ASN A 110 5.04 2.14 14.00
N ALA A 111 5.28 0.84 14.22
CA ALA A 111 6.23 0.07 13.41
C ALA A 111 5.80 0.03 11.94
N LEU A 112 4.52 -0.19 11.68
CA LEU A 112 4.00 -0.26 10.32
C LEU A 112 3.92 1.10 9.64
N ARG A 113 3.74 2.17 10.41
CA ARG A 113 3.87 3.54 9.88
C ARG A 113 5.28 3.80 9.39
N LYS A 114 6.29 3.43 10.18
CA LYS A 114 7.70 3.58 9.80
C LYS A 114 8.05 2.76 8.57
N THR A 115 7.64 1.51 8.52
CA THR A 115 7.91 0.65 7.35
C THR A 115 7.20 1.17 6.11
N SER A 116 5.99 1.70 6.25
CA SER A 116 5.25 2.32 5.14
C SER A 116 5.97 3.55 4.58
N LEU A 117 6.42 4.43 5.46
CA LEU A 117 7.19 5.62 5.05
C LEU A 117 8.48 5.23 4.35
N ASN A 118 9.20 4.24 4.86
CA ASN A 118 10.44 3.78 4.25
C ASN A 118 10.20 3.10 2.91
N ALA A 119 9.13 2.31 2.79
CA ALA A 119 8.76 1.67 1.53
C ALA A 119 8.42 2.71 0.46
N TRP A 120 7.61 3.71 0.79
CA TRP A 120 7.30 4.81 -0.12
C TRP A 120 8.53 5.63 -0.49
N TYR A 121 9.38 5.94 0.47
CA TYR A 121 10.61 6.69 0.21
C TYR A 121 11.50 5.94 -0.78
N SER A 122 11.73 4.65 -0.55
CA SER A 122 12.55 3.84 -1.43
C SER A 122 11.95 3.72 -2.83
N PHE A 123 10.63 3.51 -2.91
CA PHE A 123 9.92 3.42 -4.19
C PHE A 123 10.01 4.70 -4.98
N LEU A 124 9.68 5.83 -4.36
CA LEU A 124 9.69 7.13 -5.04
C LEU A 124 11.10 7.57 -5.41
N LYS A 125 12.08 7.33 -4.56
CA LYS A 125 13.47 7.62 -4.85
C LYS A 125 13.94 6.88 -6.09
N GLU A 126 13.69 5.58 -6.16
CA GLU A 126 14.07 4.77 -7.32
C GLU A 126 13.37 5.24 -8.59
N ARG A 127 12.06 5.48 -8.52
CA ARG A 127 11.26 5.87 -9.69
C ARG A 127 11.57 7.27 -10.20
N LEU A 128 11.76 8.23 -9.30
CA LEU A 128 11.95 9.63 -9.68
C LEU A 128 13.39 9.98 -10.00
N TYR A 129 14.37 9.38 -9.34
CA TYR A 129 15.78 9.66 -9.61
C TYR A 129 16.34 8.84 -10.74
N ASN A 130 15.86 7.64 -10.99
CA ASN A 130 16.38 6.76 -12.03
C ASN A 130 15.72 6.96 -13.40
N THR A 131 14.72 7.84 -13.51
CA THR A 131 14.05 8.15 -14.78
C THR A 131 14.60 9.42 -15.48
N VAL A 132 15.56 10.04 -14.89
CA VAL A 132 16.16 11.28 -15.44
C VAL A 132 17.31 10.97 -16.37
#